data_834a72220a5ac9656790d49e1f8eda18
#
_entry.id   834a72220a5ac9656790d49e1f8eda18
#
_cell.length_a   1.000
_cell.length_b   1.000
_cell.length_c   1.000
_cell.angle_alpha   90.00
_cell.angle_beta   90.00
_cell.angle_gamma   90.00
#
_symmetry.space_group_name_H-M   'P 1'
#
loop_
_entity.id
_entity.type
_entity.pdbx_description
1 polymer ?
#
loop_
_entity_poly.entity_id
_entity_poly.type
_entity_poly.pdbx_seq_one_letter_code
_entity_poly.pdbx_strand_id
1 'polypeptide(L)'
;SISNIACVVEIYELKGQVLERWVAGKCKANDIEFNQEYIKELIDLNLNNTLSISQSIYLKGLVGSEVNSMIESSKYSEYDLIDTLLNKDASGFLKVSSYLREIDTSLSYIIFLVNQELEKLYSLIKPTVSKPYIPSFLIAKYTSASKKYTLDELLFLLKNIASIDIKS
;
A
#
# COMPACT_ATOMS: atom_id res chain seq x y z
N SER A 1 1.36 -45.00 14.60
CA SER A 1 1.72 -43.65 14.16
C SER A 1 0.61 -43.10 13.22
N ILE A 2 0.18 -41.85 13.41
CA ILE A 2 -0.89 -41.21 12.62
C ILE A 2 -0.55 -41.18 11.12
N SER A 3 0.74 -41.14 10.77
CA SER A 3 1.22 -41.18 9.37
C SER A 3 0.84 -42.41 8.56
N ASN A 4 0.41 -43.49 9.21
CA ASN A 4 0.01 -44.73 8.55
C ASN A 4 -1.52 -44.75 8.22
N ILE A 5 -2.27 -43.74 8.68
CA ILE A 5 -3.74 -43.71 8.57
C ILE A 5 -4.21 -42.45 7.81
N ALA A 6 -3.37 -41.44 7.68
CA ALA A 6 -3.71 -40.16 7.06
C ALA A 6 -2.69 -39.77 5.98
N CYS A 7 -3.20 -39.20 4.87
CA CYS A 7 -2.37 -38.52 3.88
C CYS A 7 -1.99 -37.15 4.42
N VAL A 8 -0.71 -36.93 4.67
CA VAL A 8 -0.20 -35.61 5.08
C VAL A 8 0.17 -34.84 3.83
N VAL A 9 -0.54 -33.74 3.57
CA VAL A 9 -0.23 -32.80 2.49
C VAL A 9 0.45 -31.59 3.10
N GLU A 10 1.70 -31.37 2.76
CA GLU A 10 2.43 -30.18 3.15
C GLU A 10 2.22 -29.09 2.10
N ILE A 11 1.73 -27.92 2.54
CA ILE A 11 1.49 -26.76 1.68
C ILE A 11 2.56 -25.71 1.99
N TYR A 12 3.36 -25.37 0.98
CA TYR A 12 4.38 -24.34 1.09
C TYR A 12 3.94 -23.07 0.35
N GLU A 13 4.33 -21.91 0.92
CA GLU A 13 4.16 -20.63 0.26
C GLU A 13 5.07 -20.53 -0.97
N LEU A 14 4.49 -20.13 -2.11
CA LEU A 14 5.24 -19.94 -3.35
C LEU A 14 6.03 -18.63 -3.27
N LYS A 15 7.36 -18.70 -3.51
CA LYS A 15 8.26 -17.53 -3.48
C LYS A 15 9.26 -17.54 -4.64
N GLY A 16 9.75 -16.35 -5.01
CA GLY A 16 10.79 -16.17 -6.01
C GLY A 16 10.47 -16.84 -7.34
N GLN A 17 11.43 -17.55 -7.92
CA GLN A 17 11.27 -18.20 -9.23
C GLN A 17 10.14 -19.24 -9.31
N VAL A 18 9.78 -19.86 -8.19
CA VAL A 18 8.66 -20.83 -8.16
C VAL A 18 7.34 -20.09 -8.34
N LEU A 19 7.18 -18.92 -7.69
CA LEU A 19 6.02 -18.05 -7.87
C LEU A 19 5.94 -17.53 -9.31
N GLU A 20 7.05 -17.04 -9.87
CA GLU A 20 7.10 -16.56 -11.26
C GLU A 20 6.66 -17.63 -12.27
N ARG A 21 7.17 -18.86 -12.12
CA ARG A 21 6.75 -20.00 -12.99
C ARG A 21 5.28 -20.33 -12.84
N TRP A 22 4.75 -20.27 -11.62
CA TRP A 22 3.35 -20.53 -11.35
C TRP A 22 2.47 -19.45 -12.01
N VAL A 23 2.85 -18.17 -11.89
CA VAL A 23 2.16 -17.05 -12.56
C VAL A 23 2.18 -17.21 -14.08
N ALA A 24 3.34 -17.53 -14.66
CA ALA A 24 3.46 -17.80 -16.09
C ALA A 24 2.55 -18.95 -16.56
N GLY A 25 2.47 -20.03 -15.77
CA GLY A 25 1.58 -21.15 -16.03
C GLY A 25 0.10 -20.75 -15.98
N LYS A 26 -0.27 -19.89 -15.02
CA LYS A 26 -1.64 -19.35 -14.92
C LYS A 26 -1.99 -18.42 -16.07
N CYS A 27 -1.08 -17.56 -16.52
CA CYS A 27 -1.29 -16.71 -17.69
C CYS A 27 -1.53 -17.54 -18.96
N LYS A 28 -0.70 -18.58 -19.19
CA LYS A 28 -0.90 -19.52 -20.31
C LYS A 28 -2.26 -20.23 -20.27
N ALA A 29 -2.68 -20.67 -19.09
CA ALA A 29 -3.95 -21.38 -18.93
C ALA A 29 -5.19 -20.48 -19.16
N ASN A 30 -5.01 -19.15 -19.16
CA ASN A 30 -6.06 -18.16 -19.42
C ASN A 30 -5.83 -17.40 -20.74
N ASP A 31 -4.96 -17.90 -21.63
CA ASP A 31 -4.64 -17.33 -22.94
C ASP A 31 -4.19 -15.85 -22.90
N ILE A 32 -3.48 -15.48 -21.84
CA ILE A 32 -2.95 -14.14 -21.65
C ILE A 32 -1.52 -14.10 -22.19
N GLU A 33 -1.24 -13.15 -23.07
CA GLU A 33 0.13 -12.82 -23.48
C GLU A 33 0.87 -12.14 -22.33
N PHE A 34 2.10 -12.58 -22.07
CA PHE A 34 2.93 -12.05 -20.99
C PHE A 34 4.41 -12.06 -21.35
N ASN A 35 5.15 -11.15 -20.75
CA ASN A 35 6.61 -11.13 -20.73
C ASN A 35 7.11 -11.23 -19.27
N GLN A 36 8.43 -11.26 -19.09
CA GLN A 36 9.04 -11.38 -17.77
C GLN A 36 8.75 -10.14 -16.87
N GLU A 37 8.68 -8.97 -17.48
CA GLU A 37 8.39 -7.71 -16.81
C GLU A 37 6.95 -7.69 -16.28
N TYR A 38 6.00 -8.08 -17.10
CA TYR A 38 4.60 -8.24 -16.70
C TYR A 38 4.41 -9.19 -15.51
N ILE A 39 5.12 -10.35 -15.50
CA ILE A 39 5.05 -11.31 -14.38
C ILE A 39 5.53 -10.65 -13.08
N LYS A 40 6.65 -9.92 -13.11
CA LYS A 40 7.19 -9.24 -11.94
C LYS A 40 6.24 -8.15 -11.44
N GLU A 41 5.76 -7.31 -12.35
CA GLU A 41 4.79 -6.26 -12.04
C GLU A 41 3.52 -6.84 -11.39
N LEU A 42 2.99 -7.94 -11.94
CA LEU A 42 1.81 -8.60 -11.40
C LEU A 42 2.04 -9.15 -9.99
N ILE A 43 3.23 -9.70 -9.73
CA ILE A 43 3.61 -10.22 -8.41
C ILE A 43 3.76 -9.06 -7.41
N ASP A 44 4.41 -7.99 -7.79
CA ASP A 44 4.66 -6.82 -6.95
C ASP A 44 3.35 -6.07 -6.61
N LEU A 45 2.48 -5.87 -7.60
CA LEU A 45 1.16 -5.25 -7.41
C LEU A 45 0.27 -6.03 -6.44
N ASN A 46 0.40 -7.35 -6.43
CA ASN A 46 -0.40 -8.22 -5.56
C ASN A 46 0.32 -8.66 -4.28
N LEU A 47 1.45 -8.04 -3.93
CA LEU A 47 2.22 -8.31 -2.71
C LEU A 47 2.52 -9.81 -2.50
N ASN A 48 2.87 -10.53 -3.56
CA ASN A 48 3.08 -12.00 -3.58
C ASN A 48 1.84 -12.84 -3.19
N ASN A 49 0.65 -12.25 -3.11
CA ASN A 49 -0.57 -12.97 -2.75
C ASN A 49 -1.10 -13.78 -3.94
N THR A 50 -0.96 -15.10 -3.86
CA THR A 50 -1.34 -16.04 -4.95
C THR A 50 -2.83 -16.00 -5.31
N LEU A 51 -3.71 -15.72 -4.34
CA LEU A 51 -5.16 -15.59 -4.59
C LEU A 51 -5.45 -14.31 -5.39
N SER A 52 -4.91 -13.17 -4.96
CA SER A 52 -5.01 -11.89 -5.67
C SER A 52 -4.46 -11.99 -7.09
N ILE A 53 -3.27 -12.60 -7.25
CA ILE A 53 -2.66 -12.84 -8.57
C ILE A 53 -3.59 -13.68 -9.45
N SER A 54 -4.15 -14.78 -8.92
CA SER A 54 -5.10 -15.62 -9.65
C SER A 54 -6.34 -14.85 -10.10
N GLN A 55 -6.91 -14.01 -9.23
CA GLN A 55 -8.07 -13.19 -9.54
C GLN A 55 -7.74 -12.17 -10.64
N SER A 56 -6.60 -11.48 -10.54
CA SER A 56 -6.13 -10.51 -11.55
C SER A 56 -5.95 -11.17 -12.92
N ILE A 57 -5.34 -12.37 -12.98
CA ILE A 57 -5.17 -13.13 -14.20
C ILE A 57 -6.53 -13.53 -14.78
N TYR A 58 -7.43 -14.06 -13.95
CA TYR A 58 -8.77 -14.48 -14.38
C TYR A 58 -9.58 -13.32 -14.96
N LEU A 59 -9.61 -12.18 -14.28
CA LEU A 59 -10.29 -10.97 -14.74
C LEU A 59 -9.73 -10.48 -16.08
N LYS A 60 -8.40 -10.48 -16.23
CA LYS A 60 -7.76 -10.11 -17.50
C LYS A 60 -8.11 -11.05 -18.64
N GLY A 61 -8.22 -12.36 -18.38
CA GLY A 61 -8.67 -13.34 -19.36
C GLY A 61 -10.12 -13.15 -19.80
N LEU A 62 -11.01 -12.69 -18.88
CA LEU A 62 -12.43 -12.45 -19.19
C LEU A 62 -12.67 -11.17 -20.01
N VAL A 63 -11.96 -10.10 -19.74
CA VAL A 63 -12.26 -8.75 -20.26
C VAL A 63 -11.28 -8.32 -21.38
N GLY A 64 -10.24 -9.12 -21.64
CA GLY A 64 -9.24 -8.80 -22.67
C GLY A 64 -8.36 -7.60 -22.30
N SER A 65 -7.88 -6.87 -23.34
CA SER A 65 -6.93 -5.76 -23.15
C SER A 65 -7.52 -4.50 -22.49
N GLU A 66 -8.84 -4.41 -22.31
CA GLU A 66 -9.50 -3.27 -21.68
C GLU A 66 -9.37 -3.25 -20.14
N VAL A 67 -8.89 -4.35 -19.53
CA VAL A 67 -8.75 -4.48 -18.06
C VAL A 67 -7.55 -3.73 -17.48
N ASN A 68 -6.71 -3.10 -18.28
CA ASN A 68 -5.63 -2.28 -17.73
C ASN A 68 -6.17 -1.18 -16.79
N SER A 69 -7.41 -0.73 -16.99
CA SER A 69 -8.07 0.24 -16.10
C SER A 69 -8.59 -0.37 -14.78
N MET A 70 -8.90 -1.68 -14.73
CA MET A 70 -9.39 -2.33 -13.51
C MET A 70 -8.25 -2.88 -12.62
N ILE A 71 -7.10 -3.22 -13.22
CA ILE A 71 -5.89 -3.58 -12.48
C ILE A 71 -5.23 -2.32 -11.90
N GLU A 72 -5.45 -1.15 -12.49
CA GLU A 72 -5.09 0.15 -11.91
C GLU A 72 -5.84 0.47 -10.60
N SER A 73 -6.87 -0.31 -10.23
CA SER A 73 -7.65 -0.08 -8.99
C SER A 73 -6.89 -0.33 -7.69
N SER A 74 -5.66 -0.83 -7.75
CA SER A 74 -4.76 -0.92 -6.58
C SER A 74 -3.44 -0.18 -6.77
N LYS A 75 -3.43 0.84 -7.65
CA LYS A 75 -2.20 1.57 -8.01
C LYS A 75 -1.57 2.30 -6.82
N TYR A 76 -2.38 2.78 -5.91
CA TYR A 76 -1.95 3.46 -4.71
C TYR A 76 -2.76 2.99 -3.51
N SER A 77 -2.08 2.89 -2.37
CA SER A 77 -2.66 2.55 -1.07
C SER A 77 -2.55 3.73 -0.10
N GLU A 78 -3.16 3.60 1.06
CA GLU A 78 -3.00 4.55 2.17
C GLU A 78 -1.54 4.64 2.64
N TYR A 79 -0.78 3.55 2.49
CA TYR A 79 0.66 3.53 2.82
C TYR A 79 1.46 4.41 1.87
N ASP A 80 1.09 4.46 0.58
CA ASP A 80 1.74 5.35 -0.39
C ASP A 80 1.45 6.81 -0.05
N LEU A 81 0.23 7.11 0.43
CA LEU A 81 -0.10 8.45 0.91
C LEU A 81 0.80 8.87 2.09
N ILE A 82 0.96 7.97 3.07
CA ILE A 82 1.85 8.19 4.21
C ILE A 82 3.30 8.39 3.73
N ASP A 83 3.74 7.61 2.77
CA ASP A 83 5.09 7.70 2.23
C ASP A 83 5.35 9.03 1.53
N THR A 84 4.40 9.53 0.73
CA THR A 84 4.52 10.87 0.11
C THR A 84 4.53 11.97 1.17
N LEU A 85 3.72 11.85 2.22
CA LEU A 85 3.74 12.78 3.35
C LEU A 85 5.11 12.77 4.05
N LEU A 86 5.62 11.60 4.47
CA LEU A 86 6.92 11.48 5.13
C LEU A 86 8.09 11.96 4.27
N ASN A 87 7.95 11.89 2.94
CA ASN A 87 8.93 12.41 2.01
C ASN A 87 8.77 13.90 1.70
N LYS A 88 7.71 14.56 2.19
CA LYS A 88 7.35 15.94 1.88
C LYS A 88 7.13 16.15 0.37
N ASP A 89 6.63 15.12 -0.30
CA ASP A 89 6.29 15.14 -1.72
C ASP A 89 4.84 15.59 -1.92
N ALA A 90 4.64 16.89 -2.10
CA ALA A 90 3.32 17.48 -2.28
C ALA A 90 2.64 17.00 -3.58
N SER A 91 3.41 16.81 -4.65
CA SER A 91 2.87 16.35 -5.94
C SER A 91 2.38 14.91 -5.86
N GLY A 92 3.20 14.02 -5.30
CA GLY A 92 2.83 12.63 -5.03
C GLY A 92 1.62 12.55 -4.09
N PHE A 93 1.59 13.35 -3.03
CA PHE A 93 0.48 13.40 -2.09
C PHE A 93 -0.85 13.74 -2.76
N LEU A 94 -0.88 14.78 -3.59
CA LEU A 94 -2.07 15.17 -4.34
C LEU A 94 -2.53 14.07 -5.30
N LYS A 95 -1.59 13.43 -6.00
CA LYS A 95 -1.88 12.34 -6.93
C LYS A 95 -2.49 11.13 -6.22
N VAL A 96 -1.87 10.69 -5.11
CA VAL A 96 -2.34 9.54 -4.33
C VAL A 96 -3.68 9.84 -3.66
N SER A 97 -3.85 11.03 -3.07
CA SER A 97 -5.11 11.41 -2.42
C SER A 97 -6.28 11.52 -3.40
N SER A 98 -6.04 12.04 -4.61
CA SER A 98 -7.07 12.08 -5.67
C SER A 98 -7.49 10.67 -6.08
N TYR A 99 -6.53 9.78 -6.27
CA TYR A 99 -6.81 8.38 -6.60
C TYR A 99 -7.61 7.67 -5.49
N LEU A 100 -7.21 7.82 -4.22
CA LEU A 100 -7.94 7.22 -3.09
C LEU A 100 -9.38 7.71 -3.01
N ARG A 101 -9.64 8.96 -3.39
CA ARG A 101 -11.01 9.50 -3.49
C ARG A 101 -11.80 8.90 -4.65
N GLU A 102 -11.16 8.65 -5.79
CA GLU A 102 -11.80 8.02 -6.96
C GLU A 102 -12.24 6.58 -6.67
N ILE A 103 -11.53 5.87 -5.79
CA ILE A 103 -11.90 4.51 -5.33
C ILE A 103 -12.77 4.51 -4.07
N ASP A 104 -13.51 5.59 -3.80
CA ASP A 104 -14.45 5.75 -2.69
C ASP A 104 -13.82 5.63 -1.29
N THR A 105 -12.52 5.85 -1.14
CA THR A 105 -11.92 5.96 0.20
C THR A 105 -12.47 7.19 0.91
N SER A 106 -13.02 6.99 2.11
CA SER A 106 -13.62 8.06 2.90
C SER A 106 -12.64 9.21 3.14
N LEU A 107 -13.05 10.44 2.83
CA LEU A 107 -12.24 11.63 3.07
C LEU A 107 -11.89 11.78 4.57
N SER A 108 -12.86 11.49 5.45
CA SER A 108 -12.64 11.53 6.90
C SER A 108 -11.55 10.54 7.34
N TYR A 109 -11.50 9.37 6.71
CA TYR A 109 -10.45 8.39 6.98
C TYR A 109 -9.08 8.88 6.51
N ILE A 110 -8.99 9.47 5.32
CA ILE A 110 -7.75 10.08 4.81
C ILE A 110 -7.26 11.19 5.75
N ILE A 111 -8.16 12.08 6.18
CA ILE A 111 -7.85 13.17 7.13
C ILE A 111 -7.35 12.60 8.45
N PHE A 112 -8.00 11.58 8.98
CA PHE A 112 -7.60 10.91 10.21
C PHE A 112 -6.19 10.31 10.11
N LEU A 113 -5.88 9.59 9.02
CA LEU A 113 -4.54 9.03 8.79
C LEU A 113 -3.48 10.13 8.74
N VAL A 114 -3.71 11.17 7.95
CA VAL A 114 -2.76 12.28 7.80
C VAL A 114 -2.54 12.98 9.14
N ASN A 115 -3.60 13.22 9.91
CA ASN A 115 -3.48 13.81 11.25
C ASN A 115 -2.61 12.96 12.18
N GLN A 116 -2.86 11.65 12.24
CA GLN A 116 -2.04 10.74 13.06
C GLN A 116 -0.56 10.79 12.69
N GLU A 117 -0.25 10.83 11.40
CA GLU A 117 1.14 10.86 10.94
C GLU A 117 1.83 12.18 11.25
N LEU A 118 1.13 13.30 11.10
CA LEU A 118 1.64 14.61 11.48
C LEU A 118 1.86 14.73 13.00
N GLU A 119 0.99 14.16 13.83
CA GLU A 119 1.17 14.11 15.28
C GLU A 119 2.40 13.29 15.67
N LYS A 120 2.67 12.16 15.00
CA LYS A 120 3.90 11.38 15.21
C LYS A 120 5.15 12.21 14.87
N LEU A 121 5.16 12.89 13.73
CA LEU A 121 6.27 13.77 13.33
C LEU A 121 6.46 14.94 14.32
N TYR A 122 5.36 15.58 14.72
CA TYR A 122 5.39 16.66 15.71
C TYR A 122 6.00 16.21 17.03
N SER A 123 5.60 15.05 17.53
CA SER A 123 6.10 14.49 18.80
C SER A 123 7.58 14.09 18.75
N LEU A 124 8.12 13.78 17.57
CA LEU A 124 9.55 13.54 17.41
C LEU A 124 10.37 14.85 17.46
N ILE A 125 9.83 15.95 16.91
CA ILE A 125 10.51 17.27 16.92
C ILE A 125 10.37 17.92 18.30
N LYS A 126 9.19 17.83 18.90
CA LYS A 126 8.90 18.38 20.23
C LYS A 126 8.42 17.25 21.14
N PRO A 127 9.32 16.56 21.86
CA PRO A 127 8.93 15.50 22.77
C PRO A 127 7.99 16.06 23.86
N THR A 128 6.75 15.58 23.86
CA THR A 128 5.74 15.86 24.88
C THR A 128 5.68 14.69 25.87
N VAL A 129 4.84 14.81 26.90
CA VAL A 129 4.66 13.78 27.94
C VAL A 129 4.21 12.43 27.36
N SER A 130 3.47 12.44 26.25
CA SER A 130 3.03 11.22 25.54
C SER A 130 3.82 11.06 24.24
N LYS A 131 4.60 9.99 24.14
CA LYS A 131 5.24 9.59 22.87
C LYS A 131 4.28 8.69 22.09
N PRO A 132 3.97 9.01 20.83
CA PRO A 132 3.17 8.11 20.00
C PRO A 132 3.91 6.80 19.77
N TYR A 133 3.15 5.72 19.67
CA TYR A 133 3.74 4.43 19.33
C TYR A 133 4.19 4.43 17.86
N ILE A 134 5.50 4.23 17.66
CA ILE A 134 6.11 4.02 16.36
C ILE A 134 6.79 2.65 16.40
N PRO A 135 6.41 1.70 15.54
CA PRO A 135 7.08 0.41 15.45
C PRO A 135 8.60 0.56 15.25
N SER A 136 9.40 -0.28 15.88
CA SER A 136 10.86 -0.16 15.88
C SER A 136 11.48 -0.11 14.48
N PHE A 137 10.93 -0.87 13.54
CA PHE A 137 11.39 -0.92 12.14
C PHE A 137 11.07 0.36 11.34
N LEU A 138 10.14 1.21 11.83
CA LEU A 138 9.80 2.49 11.20
C LEU A 138 10.49 3.70 11.84
N ILE A 139 11.13 3.56 13.00
CA ILE A 139 11.75 4.68 13.72
C ILE A 139 12.75 5.44 12.84
N ALA A 140 13.60 4.74 12.10
CA ALA A 140 14.58 5.37 11.22
C ALA A 140 13.90 6.21 10.13
N LYS A 141 12.80 5.72 9.54
CA LYS A 141 12.01 6.40 8.51
C LYS A 141 11.39 7.69 9.06
N TYR A 142 10.75 7.63 10.22
CA TYR A 142 10.13 8.81 10.85
C TYR A 142 11.17 9.82 11.35
N THR A 143 12.31 9.36 11.88
CA THR A 143 13.41 10.25 12.27
C THR A 143 14.00 10.98 11.06
N SER A 144 14.12 10.31 9.92
CA SER A 144 14.54 10.96 8.67
C SER A 144 13.50 11.96 8.18
N ALA A 145 12.22 11.60 8.22
CA ALA A 145 11.11 12.45 7.81
C ALA A 145 11.00 13.70 8.69
N SER A 146 11.14 13.58 10.02
CA SER A 146 11.05 14.70 10.95
C SER A 146 12.08 15.80 10.68
N LYS A 147 13.24 15.47 10.09
CA LYS A 147 14.26 16.44 9.69
C LYS A 147 13.86 17.30 8.49
N LYS A 148 12.86 16.86 7.70
CA LYS A 148 12.37 17.59 6.53
C LYS A 148 11.32 18.65 6.86
N TYR A 149 10.77 18.61 8.08
CA TYR A 149 9.72 19.51 8.54
C TYR A 149 10.22 20.45 9.64
N THR A 150 9.75 21.69 9.61
CA THR A 150 9.88 22.59 10.75
C THR A 150 8.69 22.45 11.69
N LEU A 151 8.87 22.88 12.93
CA LEU A 151 7.80 22.86 13.94
C LEU A 151 6.60 23.71 13.50
N ASP A 152 6.87 24.88 12.92
CA ASP A 152 5.83 25.81 12.46
C ASP A 152 5.04 25.26 11.29
N GLU A 153 5.69 24.58 10.34
CA GLU A 153 5.01 23.89 9.24
C GLU A 153 4.07 22.80 9.76
N LEU A 154 4.52 21.97 10.71
CA LEU A 154 3.66 20.91 11.27
C LEU A 154 2.48 21.49 12.03
N LEU A 155 2.69 22.54 12.83
CA LEU A 155 1.61 23.24 13.53
C LEU A 155 0.60 23.87 12.57
N PHE A 156 1.08 24.44 11.46
CA PHE A 156 0.23 24.98 10.42
C PHE A 156 -0.63 23.90 9.77
N LEU A 157 -0.02 22.75 9.40
CA LEU A 157 -0.73 21.62 8.80
C LEU A 157 -1.78 21.04 9.77
N LEU A 158 -1.41 20.79 11.03
CA LEU A 158 -2.33 20.26 12.05
C LEU A 158 -3.52 21.22 12.30
N LYS A 159 -3.29 22.53 12.35
CA LYS A 159 -4.38 23.52 12.50
C LYS A 159 -5.33 23.51 11.30
N ASN A 160 -4.79 23.39 10.08
CA ASN A 160 -5.63 23.33 8.87
C ASN A 160 -6.48 22.07 8.85
N ILE A 161 -5.92 20.91 9.18
CA ILE A 161 -6.67 19.65 9.29
C ILE A 161 -7.79 19.76 10.31
N ALA A 162 -7.49 20.24 11.52
CA ALA A 162 -8.50 20.45 12.54
C ALA A 162 -9.64 21.39 12.09
N SER A 163 -9.34 22.37 11.25
CA SER A 163 -10.35 23.28 10.71
C SER A 163 -11.27 22.65 9.64
N ILE A 164 -10.81 21.58 8.97
CA ILE A 164 -11.60 20.84 7.99
C ILE A 164 -12.59 19.92 8.70
N ASP A 165 -12.12 19.22 9.76
CA ASP A 165 -12.92 18.27 10.53
C ASP A 165 -14.14 18.94 11.23
N ILE A 166 -14.02 20.21 11.60
CA ILE A 166 -15.14 20.97 12.22
C ILE A 166 -16.22 21.37 11.20
N LYS A 167 -15.92 21.35 9.91
CA LYS A 167 -16.83 21.82 8.83
C LYS A 167 -17.49 20.66 8.05
N SER A 168 -17.10 19.43 8.31
CA SER A 168 -17.68 18.21 7.72
C SER A 168 -18.74 17.61 8.63
#